data_6d5aa6190732c9a4589e2775e9a62229
#
_entry.id   6d5aa6190732c9a4589e2775e9a62229
#
_cell.length_a   1.000
_cell.length_b   1.000
_cell.length_c   1.000
_cell.angle_alpha   90.00
_cell.angle_beta   90.00
_cell.angle_gamma   90.00
#
_symmetry.space_group_name_H-M   'P 1'
#
loop_
_entity.id
_entity.type
_entity.pdbx_description
1 polymer ?
#
loop_
_entity_poly.entity_id
_entity_poly.type
_entity_poly.pdbx_seq_one_letter_code
_entity_poly.pdbx_strand_id
1 'polypeptide(L)'
;WYPQCYEKLGGVPGIQEVLFSITHNRGCFGACNFCSLAFHQGRAVTVRSKQSVIDEAKSFLNDKRFKGYISDVGGPTANFRLPSCEKQKKAGLCKSRKCLAPTPCPNMQVSHTEYLDILRELRKLDGIKKVFIRSGIRFDYLMEDQSDEFFEELVKYHISGQLRVAPEHCSAAVLDRMGKPHIETYKKFCDKFYKLTGRMSKDQYIVPYLMSSHPGSTLKDAVELALFCKRENIHPKQVQDF
;
A
#
# COMPACT_ATOMS: atom_id res chain seq x y z
N TRP A 1 11.80 12.67 9.83
CA TRP A 1 13.25 12.78 10.09
C TRP A 1 13.60 12.18 11.45
N TYR A 2 14.53 11.23 11.47
CA TYR A 2 14.91 10.53 12.70
C TYR A 2 16.13 11.21 13.35
N PRO A 3 16.12 11.37 14.69
CA PRO A 3 17.22 12.05 15.38
C PRO A 3 18.56 11.32 15.18
N GLN A 4 19.62 12.07 14.96
CA GLN A 4 20.99 11.54 14.81
C GLN A 4 21.52 10.91 16.12
N CYS A 5 20.82 11.08 17.25
CA CYS A 5 21.20 10.47 18.51
C CYS A 5 21.31 8.95 18.47
N TYR A 6 20.61 8.30 17.55
CA TYR A 6 20.74 6.84 17.33
C TYR A 6 22.15 6.43 16.91
N GLU A 7 22.89 7.27 16.20
CA GLU A 7 24.28 6.99 15.82
C GLU A 7 25.20 6.94 17.04
N LYS A 8 24.98 7.81 18.01
CA LYS A 8 25.75 7.85 19.27
C LYS A 8 25.52 6.63 20.15
N LEU A 9 24.43 5.91 19.97
CA LEU A 9 24.06 4.69 20.71
C LEU A 9 24.44 3.40 19.96
N GLY A 10 25.30 3.48 18.93
CA GLY A 10 25.69 2.32 18.12
C GLY A 10 24.78 2.05 16.93
N GLY A 11 23.80 2.94 16.70
CA GLY A 11 22.88 2.85 15.58
C GLY A 11 21.73 1.86 15.79
N VAL A 12 20.71 1.99 14.94
CA VAL A 12 19.59 1.04 14.84
C VAL A 12 19.57 0.51 13.41
N PRO A 13 19.93 -0.75 13.15
CA PRO A 13 20.04 -1.28 11.78
C PRO A 13 18.77 -1.09 10.96
N GLY A 14 17.59 -1.29 11.54
CA GLY A 14 16.30 -1.12 10.87
C GLY A 14 15.99 0.30 10.39
N ILE A 15 16.64 1.33 10.95
CA ILE A 15 16.40 2.73 10.55
C ILE A 15 16.95 3.01 9.15
N GLN A 16 17.95 2.26 8.70
CA GLN A 16 18.55 2.41 7.39
C GLN A 16 17.53 2.21 6.25
N GLU A 17 16.55 1.34 6.48
CA GLU A 17 15.51 1.06 5.48
C GLU A 17 14.49 2.19 5.32
N VAL A 18 14.31 3.01 6.37
CA VAL A 18 13.28 4.05 6.41
C VAL A 18 13.85 5.47 6.48
N LEU A 19 15.18 5.61 6.55
CA LEU A 19 15.86 6.88 6.78
C LEU A 19 15.45 7.99 5.79
N PHE A 20 15.29 7.63 4.52
CA PHE A 20 14.87 8.53 3.45
C PHE A 20 13.50 8.12 2.91
N SER A 21 12.54 7.97 3.81
CA SER A 21 11.13 7.73 3.49
C SER A 21 10.29 8.94 3.87
N ILE A 22 9.20 9.15 3.14
CA ILE A 22 8.26 10.25 3.33
C ILE A 22 6.89 9.68 3.59
N THR A 23 6.31 10.01 4.75
CA THR A 23 4.91 9.71 5.03
C THR A 23 4.04 10.86 4.55
N HIS A 24 3.21 10.63 3.53
CA HIS A 24 2.38 11.67 2.94
C HIS A 24 0.93 11.64 3.41
N ASN A 25 0.47 10.56 4.02
CA ASN A 25 -0.89 10.39 4.53
C ASN A 25 -0.95 9.72 5.90
N ARG A 26 -2.10 9.81 6.55
CA ARG A 26 -2.49 9.10 7.77
C ARG A 26 -3.93 8.62 7.62
N GLY A 27 -4.28 7.58 8.38
CA GLY A 27 -5.62 7.00 8.35
C GLY A 27 -5.83 6.00 7.21
N CYS A 28 -6.88 5.17 7.34
CA CYS A 28 -7.19 4.14 6.35
C CYS A 28 -8.69 3.84 6.34
N PHE A 29 -9.39 4.21 5.28
CA PHE A 29 -10.83 3.90 5.15
C PHE A 29 -11.12 2.44 4.75
N GLY A 30 -10.09 1.64 4.49
CA GLY A 30 -10.24 0.21 4.30
C GLY A 30 -10.83 -0.49 5.52
N ALA A 31 -10.43 -0.06 6.71
CA ALA A 31 -11.01 -0.46 7.99
C ALA A 31 -11.19 -1.99 8.14
N CYS A 32 -10.16 -2.76 7.78
CA CYS A 32 -10.14 -4.20 7.97
C CYS A 32 -10.32 -4.54 9.46
N ASN A 33 -11.09 -5.60 9.77
CA ASN A 33 -11.51 -5.89 11.14
C ASN A 33 -10.36 -6.28 12.08
N PHE A 34 -9.27 -6.80 11.54
CA PHE A 34 -8.08 -7.20 12.28
C PHE A 34 -7.05 -6.07 12.45
N CYS A 35 -7.20 -4.96 11.71
CA CYS A 35 -6.14 -3.97 11.58
C CYS A 35 -6.27 -2.85 12.60
N SER A 36 -5.26 -2.68 13.45
CA SER A 36 -5.21 -1.62 14.45
C SER A 36 -5.08 -0.19 13.88
N LEU A 37 -4.73 -0.03 12.60
CA LEU A 37 -4.58 1.28 11.97
C LEU A 37 -5.86 2.13 12.04
N ALA A 38 -7.03 1.47 11.93
CA ALA A 38 -8.32 2.16 12.05
C ALA A 38 -8.54 2.78 13.44
N PHE A 39 -7.99 2.17 14.49
CA PHE A 39 -8.03 2.68 15.87
C PHE A 39 -6.91 3.67 16.15
N HIS A 40 -5.71 3.38 15.67
CA HIS A 40 -4.50 4.14 15.92
C HIS A 40 -4.45 5.47 15.14
N GLN A 41 -4.83 5.47 13.86
CA GLN A 41 -4.75 6.63 12.97
C GLN A 41 -6.10 7.12 12.47
N GLY A 42 -7.17 6.38 12.76
CA GLY A 42 -8.51 6.68 12.30
C GLY A 42 -8.82 6.12 10.90
N ARG A 43 -10.11 6.17 10.58
CA ARG A 43 -10.64 5.70 9.29
C ARG A 43 -10.72 6.82 8.23
N ALA A 44 -10.55 8.07 8.64
CA ALA A 44 -10.48 9.20 7.71
C ALA A 44 -9.04 9.36 7.23
N VAL A 45 -8.87 9.51 5.93
CA VAL A 45 -7.56 9.81 5.36
C VAL A 45 -7.29 11.30 5.48
N THR A 46 -6.16 11.63 6.10
CA THR A 46 -5.61 12.98 6.17
C THR A 46 -4.28 13.01 5.45
N VAL A 47 -3.97 14.11 4.78
CA VAL A 47 -2.82 14.20 3.89
C VAL A 47 -2.02 15.47 4.16
N ARG A 48 -0.73 15.38 3.90
CA ARG A 48 0.15 16.53 3.81
C ARG A 48 0.00 17.21 2.45
N SER A 49 0.23 18.50 2.41
CA SER A 49 0.29 19.22 1.13
C SER A 49 1.40 18.68 0.24
N LYS A 50 1.22 18.77 -1.07
CA LYS A 50 2.24 18.43 -2.06
C LYS A 50 3.56 19.17 -1.77
N GLN A 51 3.48 20.46 -1.47
CA GLN A 51 4.67 21.28 -1.17
C GLN A 51 5.44 20.74 0.04
N SER A 52 4.76 20.38 1.12
CA SER A 52 5.39 19.81 2.32
C SER A 52 6.15 18.50 2.02
N VAL A 53 5.62 17.65 1.13
CA VAL A 53 6.29 16.42 0.70
C VAL A 53 7.55 16.73 -0.14
N ILE A 54 7.45 17.70 -1.05
CA ILE A 54 8.56 18.14 -1.89
C ILE A 54 9.68 18.78 -1.05
N ASP A 55 9.31 19.62 -0.07
CA ASP A 55 10.29 20.29 0.79
C ASP A 55 11.06 19.30 1.67
N GLU A 56 10.37 18.27 2.16
CA GLU A 56 11.04 17.16 2.87
C GLU A 56 12.01 16.41 1.97
N ALA A 57 11.62 16.08 0.74
CA ALA A 57 12.51 15.44 -0.22
C ALA A 57 13.74 16.29 -0.52
N LYS A 58 13.56 17.61 -0.68
CA LYS A 58 14.69 18.55 -0.86
C LYS A 58 15.62 18.56 0.35
N SER A 59 15.10 18.41 1.56
CA SER A 59 15.95 18.36 2.76
C SER A 59 16.90 17.15 2.78
N PHE A 60 16.52 16.04 2.12
CA PHE A 60 17.38 14.86 2.00
C PHE A 60 18.66 15.15 1.20
N LEU A 61 18.61 16.06 0.24
CA LEU A 61 19.76 16.45 -0.59
C LEU A 61 20.91 17.06 0.23
N ASN A 62 20.60 17.59 1.42
CA ASN A 62 21.58 18.15 2.34
C ASN A 62 22.25 17.09 3.22
N ASP A 63 21.80 15.84 3.20
CA ASP A 63 22.38 14.75 3.98
C ASP A 63 23.42 13.98 3.16
N LYS A 64 24.66 13.95 3.63
CA LYS A 64 25.79 13.26 2.94
C LYS A 64 25.54 11.75 2.74
N ARG A 65 24.65 11.13 3.54
CA ARG A 65 24.26 9.72 3.44
C ARG A 65 23.27 9.48 2.30
N PHE A 66 22.57 10.51 1.85
CA PHE A 66 21.60 10.39 0.77
C PHE A 66 22.28 10.10 -0.56
N LYS A 67 21.87 9.03 -1.23
CA LYS A 67 22.44 8.58 -2.51
C LYS A 67 21.49 8.81 -3.70
N GLY A 68 20.44 9.60 -3.50
CA GLY A 68 19.43 9.91 -4.51
C GLY A 68 18.25 8.93 -4.54
N TYR A 69 18.11 8.09 -3.54
CA TYR A 69 17.04 7.09 -3.47
C TYR A 69 16.07 7.42 -2.35
N ILE A 70 14.84 7.81 -2.69
CA ILE A 70 13.74 7.88 -1.73
C ILE A 70 13.19 6.45 -1.61
N SER A 71 13.34 5.87 -0.42
CA SER A 71 13.02 4.46 -0.17
C SER A 71 11.53 4.18 -0.15
N ASP A 72 10.72 5.16 0.25
CA ASP A 72 9.26 5.08 0.25
C ASP A 72 8.63 6.48 0.23
N VAL A 73 7.60 6.66 -0.57
CA VAL A 73 6.66 7.78 -0.46
C VAL A 73 5.31 7.16 -0.14
N GLY A 74 5.00 6.98 1.13
CA GLY A 74 3.93 6.11 1.55
C GLY A 74 3.16 6.57 2.78
N GLY A 75 2.59 5.60 3.46
CA GLY A 75 1.77 5.76 4.65
C GLY A 75 1.11 4.45 5.04
N PRO A 76 0.06 4.47 5.88
CA PRO A 76 -0.68 3.28 6.28
C PRO A 76 -1.22 2.48 5.09
N THR A 77 -1.56 3.20 4.03
CA THR A 77 -1.91 2.70 2.71
C THR A 77 -1.38 3.72 1.70
N ALA A 78 -0.37 3.37 0.93
CA ALA A 78 0.38 4.33 0.13
C ALA A 78 -0.50 5.07 -0.89
N ASN A 79 -1.44 4.39 -1.53
CA ASN A 79 -2.26 4.97 -2.57
C ASN A 79 -3.56 5.64 -2.10
N PHE A 80 -3.68 5.95 -0.80
CA PHE A 80 -4.79 6.75 -0.28
C PHE A 80 -4.37 8.21 -0.10
N ARG A 81 -5.01 9.11 -0.84
CA ARG A 81 -4.79 10.56 -0.67
C ARG A 81 -6.08 11.37 -0.51
N LEU A 82 -7.17 10.87 -1.05
CA LEU A 82 -8.45 11.57 -1.01
C LEU A 82 -9.40 10.91 0.00
N PRO A 83 -10.35 11.65 0.56
CA PRO A 83 -11.51 11.06 1.19
C PRO A 83 -12.21 10.10 0.23
N SER A 84 -12.75 8.99 0.76
CA SER A 84 -13.34 7.96 -0.10
C SER A 84 -14.57 8.42 -0.91
N CYS A 85 -15.24 9.51 -0.48
CA CYS A 85 -16.41 10.06 -1.16
C CYS A 85 -16.77 11.46 -0.63
N GLU A 86 -17.66 12.17 -1.34
CA GLU A 86 -18.14 13.50 -0.93
C GLU A 86 -18.86 13.51 0.42
N LYS A 87 -19.58 12.42 0.77
CA LYS A 87 -20.18 12.30 2.10
C LYS A 87 -19.13 12.32 3.20
N GLN A 88 -17.99 11.66 2.99
CA GLN A 88 -16.92 11.64 3.98
C GLN A 88 -16.36 13.04 4.23
N LYS A 89 -16.25 13.87 3.21
CA LYS A 89 -15.80 15.26 3.35
C LYS A 89 -16.75 16.10 4.20
N LYS A 90 -18.07 15.88 4.06
CA LYS A 90 -19.11 16.73 4.67
C LYS A 90 -19.59 16.21 6.03
N ALA A 91 -19.78 14.91 6.16
CA ALA A 91 -20.47 14.28 7.30
C ALA A 91 -19.65 13.19 7.98
N GLY A 92 -18.39 13.01 7.58
CA GLY A 92 -17.52 11.98 8.12
C GLY A 92 -17.84 10.57 7.63
N LEU A 93 -17.36 9.59 8.37
CA LEU A 93 -17.40 8.18 7.99
C LEU A 93 -18.78 7.55 8.19
N CYS A 94 -19.12 6.62 7.32
CA CYS A 94 -20.28 5.75 7.54
C CYS A 94 -20.09 4.87 8.76
N LYS A 95 -21.11 4.79 9.64
CA LYS A 95 -21.06 3.96 10.86
C LYS A 95 -21.17 2.47 10.52
N SER A 96 -22.02 2.12 9.55
CA SER A 96 -22.44 0.75 9.25
C SER A 96 -21.86 0.17 7.94
N ARG A 97 -21.10 0.93 7.17
CA ARG A 97 -20.57 0.48 5.87
C ARG A 97 -19.08 0.74 5.76
N LYS A 98 -18.35 -0.23 5.22
CA LYS A 98 -16.97 -0.06 4.75
C LYS A 98 -16.95 0.41 3.29
N CYS A 99 -15.87 1.08 2.90
CA CYS A 99 -15.78 1.64 1.55
C CYS A 99 -15.40 0.58 0.49
N LEU A 100 -14.63 -0.43 0.89
CA LEU A 100 -14.03 -1.41 -0.03
C LEU A 100 -14.53 -2.84 0.17
N ALA A 101 -15.26 -3.13 1.24
CA ALA A 101 -15.67 -4.49 1.57
C ALA A 101 -17.15 -4.57 2.01
N PRO A 102 -17.84 -5.66 1.71
CA PRO A 102 -17.42 -6.82 0.89
C PRO A 102 -17.29 -6.48 -0.59
N THR A 103 -17.95 -5.42 -1.03
CA THR A 103 -17.88 -4.85 -2.39
C THR A 103 -17.62 -3.36 -2.33
N PRO A 104 -16.94 -2.77 -3.32
CA PRO A 104 -16.73 -1.33 -3.38
C PRO A 104 -18.02 -0.54 -3.23
N CYS A 105 -17.95 0.55 -2.49
CA CYS A 105 -19.11 1.43 -2.31
C CYS A 105 -19.41 2.17 -3.62
N PRO A 106 -20.64 2.15 -4.14
CA PRO A 106 -20.97 2.82 -5.40
C PRO A 106 -20.77 4.34 -5.37
N ASN A 107 -20.71 4.95 -4.18
CA ASN A 107 -20.42 6.38 -4.01
C ASN A 107 -18.93 6.67 -3.83
N MET A 108 -18.08 5.63 -3.92
CA MET A 108 -16.62 5.81 -3.76
C MET A 108 -16.07 6.56 -4.97
N GLN A 109 -15.25 7.54 -4.69
CA GLN A 109 -14.49 8.29 -5.69
C GLN A 109 -13.06 7.81 -5.65
N VAL A 110 -12.60 7.22 -6.75
CA VAL A 110 -11.23 6.72 -6.86
C VAL A 110 -10.45 7.62 -7.79
N SER A 111 -9.30 8.08 -7.32
CA SER A 111 -8.36 8.81 -8.15
C SER A 111 -6.98 8.75 -7.52
N HIS A 112 -5.97 8.47 -8.33
CA HIS A 112 -4.58 8.52 -7.96
C HIS A 112 -3.85 9.74 -8.54
N THR A 113 -4.56 10.64 -9.22
CA THR A 113 -3.97 11.79 -9.95
C THR A 113 -3.10 12.66 -9.05
N GLU A 114 -3.58 13.03 -7.86
CA GLU A 114 -2.80 13.87 -6.93
C GLU A 114 -1.55 13.14 -6.41
N TYR A 115 -1.66 11.85 -6.15
CA TYR A 115 -0.51 11.06 -5.71
C TYR A 115 0.51 10.91 -6.82
N LEU A 116 0.06 10.63 -8.02
CA LEU A 116 0.90 10.52 -9.21
C LEU A 116 1.63 11.83 -9.50
N ASP A 117 0.94 12.96 -9.36
CA ASP A 117 1.52 14.28 -9.54
C ASP A 117 2.67 14.56 -8.55
N ILE A 118 2.50 14.18 -7.28
CA ILE A 118 3.58 14.25 -6.28
C ILE A 118 4.77 13.39 -6.70
N LEU A 119 4.54 12.15 -7.09
CA LEU A 119 5.60 11.23 -7.50
C LEU A 119 6.37 11.73 -8.72
N ARG A 120 5.65 12.34 -9.67
CA ARG A 120 6.25 12.97 -10.86
C ARG A 120 7.15 14.16 -10.50
N GLU A 121 6.66 15.03 -9.61
CA GLU A 121 7.45 16.17 -9.14
C GLU A 121 8.71 15.72 -8.37
N LEU A 122 8.59 14.73 -7.51
CA LEU A 122 9.75 14.18 -6.81
C LEU A 122 10.80 13.61 -7.77
N ARG A 123 10.38 12.96 -8.86
CA ARG A 123 11.32 12.43 -9.87
C ARG A 123 12.03 13.52 -10.69
N LYS A 124 11.48 14.74 -10.74
CA LYS A 124 12.09 15.88 -11.46
C LYS A 124 13.14 16.61 -10.64
N LEU A 125 13.21 16.36 -9.32
CA LEU A 125 14.18 17.06 -8.47
C LEU A 125 15.60 16.61 -8.79
N ASP A 126 16.47 17.57 -9.04
CA ASP A 126 17.89 17.30 -9.22
C ASP A 126 18.47 16.61 -7.98
N GLY A 127 19.28 15.58 -8.21
CA GLY A 127 19.81 14.73 -7.13
C GLY A 127 18.93 13.56 -6.71
N ILE A 128 17.66 13.49 -7.14
CA ILE A 128 16.79 12.33 -6.95
C ILE A 128 16.93 11.39 -8.16
N LYS A 129 17.40 10.18 -7.91
CA LYS A 129 17.59 9.13 -8.94
C LYS A 129 16.37 8.21 -9.05
N LYS A 130 15.79 7.84 -7.91
CA LYS A 130 14.63 6.92 -7.83
C LYS A 130 13.73 7.31 -6.67
N VAL A 131 12.44 7.13 -6.89
CA VAL A 131 11.38 7.30 -5.89
C VAL A 131 10.61 6.01 -5.82
N PHE A 132 10.71 5.29 -4.71
CA PHE A 132 10.05 4.00 -4.53
C PHE A 132 8.78 4.12 -3.70
N ILE A 133 7.89 3.14 -3.88
CA ILE A 133 6.72 2.89 -3.04
C ILE A 133 6.91 1.50 -2.44
N ARG A 134 7.18 1.44 -1.13
CA ARG A 134 7.38 0.19 -0.37
C ARG A 134 6.26 -0.07 0.63
N SER A 135 5.56 0.97 1.03
CA SER A 135 4.31 0.87 1.80
C SER A 135 3.25 0.11 1.00
N GLY A 136 2.38 -0.59 1.70
CA GLY A 136 1.36 -1.43 1.07
C GLY A 136 0.42 -0.64 0.15
N ILE A 137 0.20 -1.17 -1.04
CA ILE A 137 -0.80 -0.69 -2.00
C ILE A 137 -2.12 -1.42 -1.72
N ARG A 138 -3.21 -0.66 -1.61
CA ARG A 138 -4.56 -1.22 -1.66
C ARG A 138 -4.90 -1.56 -3.12
N PHE A 139 -4.66 -2.81 -3.47
CA PHE A 139 -4.88 -3.30 -4.83
C PHE A 139 -6.35 -3.22 -5.24
N ASP A 140 -7.28 -3.49 -4.31
CA ASP A 140 -8.71 -3.38 -4.54
C ASP A 140 -9.15 -1.93 -4.87
N TYR A 141 -8.59 -0.93 -4.17
CA TYR A 141 -8.82 0.47 -4.50
C TYR A 141 -8.19 0.86 -5.85
N LEU A 142 -7.00 0.33 -6.15
CA LEU A 142 -6.33 0.57 -7.43
C LEU A 142 -7.13 0.00 -8.60
N MET A 143 -7.76 -1.16 -8.42
CA MET A 143 -8.57 -1.80 -9.46
C MET A 143 -9.88 -1.08 -9.78
N GLU A 144 -10.34 -0.19 -8.89
CA GLU A 144 -11.52 0.66 -9.10
C GLU A 144 -11.19 1.99 -9.80
N ASP A 145 -9.90 2.30 -10.02
CA ASP A 145 -9.51 3.49 -10.78
C ASP A 145 -9.85 3.30 -12.27
N GLN A 146 -10.54 4.26 -12.85
CA GLN A 146 -10.90 4.24 -14.27
C GLN A 146 -9.70 4.56 -15.17
N SER A 147 -8.63 5.11 -14.60
CA SER A 147 -7.37 5.39 -15.29
C SER A 147 -6.32 4.35 -14.95
N ASP A 148 -5.66 3.81 -15.96
CA ASP A 148 -4.52 2.92 -15.78
C ASP A 148 -3.20 3.67 -15.53
N GLU A 149 -3.21 4.99 -15.63
CA GLU A 149 -2.01 5.82 -15.63
C GLU A 149 -1.14 5.62 -14.37
N PHE A 150 -1.78 5.61 -13.19
CA PHE A 150 -1.05 5.36 -11.94
C PHE A 150 -0.48 3.94 -11.89
N PHE A 151 -1.23 2.93 -12.32
CA PHE A 151 -0.76 1.55 -12.32
C PHE A 151 0.43 1.36 -13.27
N GLU A 152 0.37 1.96 -14.45
CA GLU A 152 1.48 1.93 -15.41
C GLU A 152 2.73 2.63 -14.87
N GLU A 153 2.60 3.83 -14.29
CA GLU A 153 3.75 4.51 -13.71
C GLU A 153 4.30 3.84 -12.46
N LEU A 154 3.43 3.24 -11.63
CA LEU A 154 3.84 2.43 -10.49
C LEU A 154 4.80 1.32 -10.93
N VAL A 155 4.40 0.52 -11.92
CA VAL A 155 5.22 -0.55 -12.49
C VAL A 155 6.50 -0.01 -13.13
N LYS A 156 6.37 1.07 -13.88
CA LYS A 156 7.49 1.62 -14.67
C LYS A 156 8.59 2.24 -13.81
N TYR A 157 8.22 2.94 -12.72
CA TYR A 157 9.14 3.83 -12.02
C TYR A 157 9.29 3.59 -10.52
N HIS A 158 8.28 3.00 -9.84
CA HIS A 158 8.17 3.08 -8.39
C HIS A 158 8.34 1.74 -7.66
N ILE A 159 8.51 0.64 -8.39
CA ILE A 159 8.75 -0.69 -7.82
C ILE A 159 10.23 -1.04 -7.97
N SER A 160 10.87 -1.42 -6.86
CA SER A 160 12.30 -1.78 -6.82
C SER A 160 12.59 -3.27 -7.10
N GLY A 161 11.61 -4.02 -7.65
CA GLY A 161 11.67 -5.46 -7.91
C GLY A 161 10.54 -6.22 -7.25
N GLN A 162 10.08 -5.79 -6.08
CA GLN A 162 8.99 -6.45 -5.34
C GLN A 162 7.89 -5.47 -5.00
N LEU A 163 6.65 -5.85 -5.28
CA LEU A 163 5.45 -5.14 -4.85
C LEU A 163 4.74 -5.95 -3.77
N ARG A 164 4.62 -5.35 -2.58
CA ARG A 164 3.93 -5.98 -1.45
C ARG A 164 2.46 -5.60 -1.47
N VAL A 165 1.60 -6.61 -1.46
CA VAL A 165 0.15 -6.46 -1.39
C VAL A 165 -0.43 -7.46 -0.41
N ALA A 166 -1.57 -7.16 0.16
CA ALA A 166 -2.14 -7.93 1.26
C ALA A 166 -3.51 -8.52 0.89
N PRO A 167 -3.57 -9.66 0.17
CA PRO A 167 -4.82 -10.40 0.00
C PRO A 167 -5.30 -11.01 1.33
N GLU A 168 -4.41 -11.34 2.24
CA GLU A 168 -4.56 -11.92 3.57
C GLU A 168 -4.99 -13.38 3.56
N HIS A 169 -6.02 -13.75 2.81
CA HIS A 169 -6.58 -15.10 2.73
C HIS A 169 -7.21 -15.37 1.34
N CYS A 170 -7.63 -16.61 1.09
CA CYS A 170 -8.36 -16.97 -0.14
C CYS A 170 -9.80 -17.42 0.12
N SER A 171 -10.13 -17.90 1.34
CA SER A 171 -11.49 -18.28 1.70
C SER A 171 -12.40 -17.07 1.78
N ALA A 172 -13.51 -17.07 1.03
CA ALA A 172 -14.49 -15.98 1.04
C ALA A 172 -15.05 -15.72 2.45
N ALA A 173 -15.36 -16.79 3.21
CA ALA A 173 -15.89 -16.68 4.55
C ALA A 173 -14.91 -16.00 5.52
N VAL A 174 -13.61 -16.24 5.38
CA VAL A 174 -12.57 -15.58 6.19
C VAL A 174 -12.40 -14.13 5.75
N LEU A 175 -12.34 -13.86 4.43
CA LEU A 175 -12.24 -12.51 3.90
C LEU A 175 -13.42 -11.61 4.28
N ASP A 176 -14.63 -12.15 4.31
CA ASP A 176 -15.80 -11.41 4.81
C ASP A 176 -15.64 -11.00 6.28
N ARG A 177 -15.15 -11.91 7.14
CA ARG A 177 -14.85 -11.61 8.55
C ARG A 177 -13.73 -10.59 8.71
N MET A 178 -12.72 -10.67 7.86
CA MET A 178 -11.63 -9.69 7.79
C MET A 178 -12.11 -8.31 7.29
N GLY A 179 -13.22 -8.25 6.55
CA GLY A 179 -13.66 -7.05 5.84
C GLY A 179 -12.73 -6.71 4.68
N LYS A 180 -12.35 -7.73 3.92
CA LYS A 180 -11.50 -7.66 2.74
C LYS A 180 -12.30 -8.05 1.48
N PRO A 181 -11.88 -7.64 0.29
CA PRO A 181 -12.46 -8.13 -0.96
C PRO A 181 -12.15 -9.61 -1.14
N HIS A 182 -13.00 -10.31 -1.88
CA HIS A 182 -12.76 -11.72 -2.23
C HIS A 182 -11.52 -11.87 -3.13
N ILE A 183 -10.96 -13.07 -3.16
CA ILE A 183 -9.68 -13.40 -3.78
C ILE A 183 -9.64 -13.13 -5.30
N GLU A 184 -10.80 -13.12 -5.95
CA GLU A 184 -10.92 -12.83 -7.39
C GLU A 184 -10.41 -11.44 -7.75
N THR A 185 -10.62 -10.45 -6.88
CA THR A 185 -10.08 -9.09 -7.07
C THR A 185 -8.55 -9.10 -7.07
N TYR A 186 -7.96 -9.88 -6.16
CA TYR A 186 -6.51 -10.05 -6.10
C TYR A 186 -5.97 -10.75 -7.37
N LYS A 187 -6.63 -11.81 -7.84
CA LYS A 187 -6.25 -12.50 -9.08
C LYS A 187 -6.26 -11.57 -10.27
N LYS A 188 -7.34 -10.81 -10.46
CA LYS A 188 -7.43 -9.78 -11.53
C LYS A 188 -6.31 -8.76 -11.44
N PHE A 189 -5.96 -8.33 -10.23
CA PHE A 189 -4.83 -7.43 -10.00
C PHE A 189 -3.51 -8.08 -10.41
N CYS A 190 -3.25 -9.33 -10.04
CA CYS A 190 -2.06 -10.07 -10.43
C CYS A 190 -1.93 -10.19 -11.96
N ASP A 191 -3.01 -10.57 -12.63
CA ASP A 191 -3.03 -10.71 -14.10
C ASP A 191 -2.67 -9.37 -14.76
N LYS A 192 -3.27 -8.28 -14.31
CA LYS A 192 -2.98 -6.94 -14.82
C LYS A 192 -1.53 -6.52 -14.54
N PHE A 193 -1.04 -6.77 -13.33
CA PHE A 193 0.34 -6.47 -12.94
C PHE A 193 1.35 -7.21 -13.83
N TYR A 194 1.22 -8.52 -13.99
CA TYR A 194 2.15 -9.30 -14.79
C TYR A 194 2.06 -9.00 -16.29
N LYS A 195 0.89 -8.64 -16.79
CA LYS A 195 0.72 -8.12 -18.14
C LYS A 195 1.48 -6.81 -18.35
N LEU A 196 1.41 -5.89 -17.39
CA LEU A 196 2.12 -4.61 -17.43
C LEU A 196 3.64 -4.79 -17.32
N THR A 197 4.11 -5.61 -16.38
CA THR A 197 5.55 -5.88 -16.19
C THR A 197 6.15 -6.53 -17.43
N GLY A 198 5.44 -7.50 -18.03
CA GLY A 198 5.85 -8.14 -19.30
C GLY A 198 5.92 -7.13 -20.45
N ARG A 199 4.89 -6.30 -20.62
CA ARG A 199 4.88 -5.25 -21.66
C ARG A 199 6.03 -4.25 -21.50
N MET A 200 6.44 -3.98 -20.26
CA MET A 200 7.51 -3.02 -19.96
C MET A 200 8.89 -3.67 -19.78
N SER A 201 9.00 -4.98 -20.03
CA SER A 201 10.24 -5.75 -19.83
C SER A 201 10.84 -5.55 -18.43
N LYS A 202 10.00 -5.59 -17.39
CA LYS A 202 10.40 -5.45 -15.99
C LYS A 202 10.48 -6.80 -15.31
N ASP A 203 11.53 -7.01 -14.55
CA ASP A 203 11.69 -8.16 -13.66
C ASP A 203 11.15 -7.80 -12.27
N GLN A 204 9.85 -7.94 -12.08
CA GLN A 204 9.15 -7.53 -10.86
C GLN A 204 8.17 -8.61 -10.42
N TYR A 205 8.04 -8.76 -9.10
CA TYR A 205 7.24 -9.80 -8.48
C TYR A 205 6.28 -9.24 -7.43
N ILE A 206 5.12 -9.88 -7.31
CA ILE A 206 4.20 -9.64 -6.22
C ILE A 206 4.62 -10.50 -5.03
N VAL A 207 4.69 -9.87 -3.85
CA VAL A 207 4.87 -10.55 -2.56
C VAL A 207 3.56 -10.43 -1.79
N PRO A 208 2.73 -11.48 -1.75
CA PRO A 208 1.48 -11.47 -1.01
C PRO A 208 1.73 -11.57 0.49
N TYR A 209 1.08 -10.70 1.27
CA TYR A 209 0.91 -10.91 2.70
C TYR A 209 -0.29 -11.81 2.94
N LEU A 210 -0.06 -12.86 3.71
CA LEU A 210 -1.08 -13.83 4.09
C LEU A 210 -1.18 -13.89 5.62
N MET A 211 -2.38 -14.20 6.10
CA MET A 211 -2.68 -14.31 7.53
C MET A 211 -3.32 -15.65 7.84
N SER A 212 -2.81 -16.30 8.88
CA SER A 212 -3.39 -17.51 9.46
C SER A 212 -4.19 -17.18 10.74
N SER A 213 -4.98 -18.11 11.18
CA SER A 213 -5.64 -18.10 12.51
C SER A 213 -6.57 -16.91 12.78
N HIS A 214 -7.04 -16.21 11.73
CA HIS A 214 -8.02 -15.14 11.94
C HIS A 214 -9.26 -15.66 12.64
N PRO A 215 -9.83 -14.93 13.64
CA PRO A 215 -11.01 -15.36 14.37
C PRO A 215 -12.14 -15.81 13.46
N GLY A 216 -12.61 -17.03 13.69
CA GLY A 216 -13.65 -17.68 12.90
C GLY A 216 -13.16 -18.39 11.66
N SER A 217 -11.85 -18.45 11.39
CA SER A 217 -11.28 -19.40 10.42
C SER A 217 -11.29 -20.82 11.00
N THR A 218 -11.36 -21.80 10.12
CA THR A 218 -11.39 -23.23 10.45
C THR A 218 -10.17 -23.94 9.84
N LEU A 219 -9.92 -25.19 10.26
CA LEU A 219 -8.90 -26.03 9.63
C LEU A 219 -9.14 -26.17 8.12
N LYS A 220 -10.41 -26.23 7.69
CA LYS A 220 -10.76 -26.28 6.26
C LYS A 220 -10.25 -25.03 5.53
N ASP A 221 -10.44 -23.86 6.11
CA ASP A 221 -9.95 -22.59 5.52
C ASP A 221 -8.42 -22.55 5.45
N ALA A 222 -7.73 -23.07 6.47
CA ALA A 222 -6.27 -23.19 6.46
C ALA A 222 -5.78 -24.14 5.34
N VAL A 223 -6.44 -25.28 5.16
CA VAL A 223 -6.13 -26.21 4.05
C VAL A 223 -6.39 -25.54 2.69
N GLU A 224 -7.50 -24.79 2.57
CA GLU A 224 -7.83 -24.04 1.35
C GLU A 224 -6.74 -23.03 1.01
N LEU A 225 -6.23 -22.29 2.01
CA LEU A 225 -5.14 -21.35 1.84
C LEU A 225 -3.84 -22.06 1.39
N ALA A 226 -3.50 -23.19 2.00
CA ALA A 226 -2.33 -23.97 1.60
C ALA A 226 -2.44 -24.47 0.15
N LEU A 227 -3.60 -24.97 -0.24
CA LEU A 227 -3.88 -25.41 -1.60
C LEU A 227 -3.86 -24.24 -2.60
N PHE A 228 -4.36 -23.07 -2.19
CA PHE A 228 -4.28 -21.85 -2.98
C PHE A 228 -2.81 -21.48 -3.24
N CYS A 229 -1.99 -21.42 -2.20
CA CYS A 229 -0.57 -21.13 -2.35
C CYS A 229 0.12 -22.13 -3.30
N LYS A 230 -0.19 -23.41 -3.19
CA LYS A 230 0.36 -24.44 -4.09
C LYS A 230 -0.07 -24.22 -5.54
N ARG A 231 -1.36 -23.93 -5.80
CA ARG A 231 -1.88 -23.70 -7.17
C ARG A 231 -1.30 -22.45 -7.82
N GLU A 232 -1.17 -21.37 -7.06
CA GLU A 232 -0.66 -20.10 -7.57
C GLU A 232 0.88 -20.02 -7.49
N ASN A 233 1.57 -21.11 -7.14
CA ASN A 233 3.03 -21.17 -6.96
C ASN A 233 3.58 -20.10 -6.00
N ILE A 234 2.82 -19.82 -4.95
CA ILE A 234 3.21 -18.88 -3.89
C ILE A 234 3.97 -19.64 -2.80
N HIS A 235 5.20 -19.21 -2.54
CA HIS A 235 6.04 -19.77 -1.48
C HIS A 235 6.27 -18.72 -0.39
N PRO A 236 5.32 -18.53 0.54
CA PRO A 236 5.42 -17.50 1.55
C PRO A 236 6.56 -17.84 2.51
N LYS A 237 7.51 -16.91 2.68
CA LYS A 237 8.56 -17.03 3.70
C LYS A 237 8.08 -16.60 5.09
N GLN A 238 7.01 -15.84 5.12
CA GLN A 238 6.40 -15.31 6.33
C GLN A 238 4.88 -15.25 6.14
N VAL A 239 4.16 -15.75 7.12
CA VAL A 239 2.70 -15.66 7.25
C VAL A 239 2.43 -14.96 8.58
N GLN A 240 1.50 -14.02 8.59
CA GLN A 240 1.06 -13.38 9.82
C GLN A 240 0.15 -14.35 10.58
N ASP A 241 0.35 -14.46 11.88
CA ASP A 241 -0.57 -15.13 12.79
C ASP A 241 -1.40 -14.07 13.52
N PHE A 242 -2.68 -14.39 13.77
CA PHE A 242 -3.60 -13.47 14.43
C PHE A 242 -3.46 -13.56 15.94
#